data_e53c2763a8659e3af8763fb0e666230e
#
_entry.id   e53c2763a8659e3af8763fb0e666230e
#
_cell.length_a   1.000
_cell.length_b   1.000
_cell.length_c   1.000
_cell.angle_alpha   90.00
_cell.angle_beta   90.00
_cell.angle_gamma   90.00
#
_symmetry.space_group_name_H-M   'P 1'
#
loop_
_entity.id
_entity.type
_entity.pdbx_description
1 polymer ?
#
loop_
_entity_poly.entity_id
_entity_poly.type
_entity_poly.pdbx_seq_one_letter_code
_entity_poly.pdbx_strand_id
1 'polypeptide(L)'
;KNYFYLAALSLAMTFSMGACSDNNDPNPDGGGKDPVNLDYSSENASAWGNYMYNVAMLLNDDATMLYNSWVTDYVDEQGSHGPYATIFKDQTAGAYQSPLSCIEEMIESGMWNIANEVGDAKIKDPYTKYTSGDKEGGLYAVESWYSWHSRDDYTNNIFSIRNTYYGRIDDNDVSKVDGNLSAFNSYKDFDDEGDIAEHSLSKLIASTNPALDEEIKTLIFASAKAIQAIPQPFRNNIDSEESVAAMNTCMELANLLLNEVKPYVNQTFGDPEYDDDLDAIAEQFVDAVVLPTYKDLQEKNKLLLDAVNQFRQNPSNDNFEKACNLWITAREPWEKSEAFLIGPVANLG
;
A
#
# COMPACT_ATOMS: atom_id res chain seq x y z
N LYS A 1 4.90 15.06 -12.04
CA LYS A 1 5.86 15.75 -11.15
C LYS A 1 5.52 15.56 -9.67
N ASN A 2 4.31 15.10 -9.33
CA ASN A 2 3.81 15.01 -7.95
C ASN A 2 3.94 13.62 -7.31
N TYR A 3 4.49 12.64 -8.03
CA TYR A 3 4.78 11.29 -7.49
C TYR A 3 5.93 11.27 -6.45
N PHE A 4 6.59 12.40 -6.23
CA PHE A 4 7.76 12.49 -5.35
C PHE A 4 7.43 12.54 -3.86
N TYR A 5 6.24 12.94 -3.45
CA TYR A 5 5.91 13.17 -2.03
C TYR A 5 5.20 11.99 -1.37
N LEU A 6 4.45 11.23 -2.15
CA LEU A 6 3.86 9.97 -1.66
C LEU A 6 4.91 8.86 -1.52
N ALA A 7 5.88 8.85 -2.44
CA ALA A 7 7.13 8.15 -2.19
C ALA A 7 7.77 8.60 -0.86
N ALA A 8 7.49 9.80 -0.36
CA ALA A 8 8.07 10.27 0.90
C ALA A 8 7.42 9.67 2.14
N LEU A 9 6.12 9.27 2.15
CA LEU A 9 5.56 8.54 3.30
C LEU A 9 6.02 7.08 3.32
N SER A 10 6.01 6.40 2.19
CA SER A 10 6.63 5.07 2.07
C SER A 10 8.16 5.17 2.15
N LEU A 11 8.76 6.21 1.55
CA LEU A 11 10.19 6.51 1.63
C LEU A 11 10.60 7.00 3.03
N ALA A 12 9.81 7.78 3.76
CA ALA A 12 10.16 8.17 5.12
C ALA A 12 10.22 6.96 6.06
N MET A 13 9.40 5.93 5.83
CA MET A 13 9.53 4.66 6.54
C MET A 13 10.77 3.86 6.11
N THR A 14 11.25 4.02 4.87
CA THR A 14 12.47 3.37 4.38
C THR A 14 13.71 4.24 4.57
N PHE A 15 13.61 5.57 4.46
CA PHE A 15 14.74 6.49 4.65
C PHE A 15 15.16 6.70 6.10
N SER A 16 14.33 6.33 7.08
CA SER A 16 14.76 6.43 8.48
C SER A 16 15.98 5.56 8.81
N MET A 17 16.35 4.63 7.92
CA MET A 17 17.56 3.81 8.05
C MET A 17 18.56 4.00 6.88
N GLY A 18 18.19 4.75 5.83
CA GLY A 18 18.98 4.91 4.62
C GLY A 18 19.52 6.31 4.35
N ALA A 19 19.35 7.25 5.28
CA ALA A 19 19.76 8.64 5.10
C ALA A 19 21.28 8.87 5.11
N CYS A 20 22.06 7.92 4.61
CA CYS A 20 23.50 8.06 4.47
C CYS A 20 24.06 7.51 3.17
N SER A 21 23.31 7.47 2.08
CA SER A 21 23.96 7.54 0.79
C SER A 21 24.00 9.01 0.39
N ASP A 22 25.04 9.70 0.81
CA ASP A 22 25.35 11.03 0.34
C ASP A 22 25.72 10.92 -1.15
N ASN A 23 24.75 11.23 -2.03
CA ASN A 23 24.99 11.32 -3.48
C ASN A 23 25.90 12.51 -3.85
N ASN A 24 26.48 13.17 -2.88
CA ASN A 24 27.54 14.18 -3.04
C ASN A 24 28.92 13.59 -2.80
N ASP A 25 29.19 12.39 -3.35
CA ASP A 25 30.56 11.91 -3.39
C ASP A 25 31.39 12.80 -4.32
N PRO A 26 32.36 13.57 -3.81
CA PRO A 26 33.23 14.38 -4.64
C PRO A 26 34.21 13.58 -5.48
N ASN A 27 34.15 12.25 -5.43
CA ASN A 27 35.01 11.37 -6.22
C ASN A 27 34.20 10.47 -7.16
N PRO A 28 33.87 10.94 -8.39
CA PRO A 28 33.10 10.14 -9.36
C PRO A 28 33.88 8.96 -9.96
N ASP A 29 35.13 8.74 -9.55
CA ASP A 29 36.04 7.72 -10.13
C ASP A 29 35.97 6.36 -9.38
N GLY A 30 34.82 5.96 -8.88
CA GLY A 30 34.53 4.54 -8.59
C GLY A 30 35.41 3.82 -7.59
N GLY A 31 36.12 4.54 -6.73
CA GLY A 31 36.68 3.96 -5.52
C GLY A 31 35.55 3.65 -4.56
N GLY A 32 35.12 2.40 -4.50
CA GLY A 32 34.06 1.98 -3.58
C GLY A 32 34.37 2.49 -2.17
N LYS A 33 33.63 3.50 -1.74
CA LYS A 33 33.65 3.82 -0.32
C LYS A 33 33.03 2.63 0.38
N ASP A 34 33.74 2.10 1.35
CA ASP A 34 33.14 1.28 2.38
C ASP A 34 31.84 1.96 2.81
N PRO A 35 30.73 1.24 2.92
CA PRO A 35 29.46 1.82 3.38
C PRO A 35 29.79 2.64 4.62
N VAL A 36 29.36 3.91 4.61
CA VAL A 36 29.63 4.82 5.73
C VAL A 36 29.22 4.10 6.99
N ASN A 37 30.19 3.73 7.80
CA ASN A 37 29.94 3.09 9.07
C ASN A 37 29.20 4.12 9.91
N LEU A 38 27.87 4.01 9.94
CA LEU A 38 27.06 4.82 10.82
C LEU A 38 27.54 4.53 12.23
N ASP A 39 28.17 5.51 12.84
CA ASP A 39 28.64 5.38 14.20
C ASP A 39 27.43 5.39 15.17
N TYR A 40 27.10 4.22 15.68
CA TYR A 40 26.10 4.06 16.74
C TYR A 40 26.81 3.94 18.10
N SER A 41 27.33 5.04 18.57
CA SER A 41 28.03 5.12 19.85
C SER A 41 27.18 5.74 20.94
N SER A 42 27.59 5.57 22.19
CA SER A 42 26.96 6.27 23.32
C SER A 42 27.03 7.79 23.21
N GLU A 43 27.98 8.31 22.41
CA GLU A 43 28.19 9.76 22.23
C GLU A 43 27.13 10.36 21.32
N ASN A 44 26.65 9.62 20.31
CA ASN A 44 25.62 10.08 19.36
C ASN A 44 24.25 9.45 19.56
N ALA A 45 24.06 8.57 20.55
CA ALA A 45 22.79 7.91 20.84
C ALA A 45 21.62 8.89 21.02
N SER A 46 21.86 10.05 21.64
CA SER A 46 20.85 11.09 21.82
C SER A 46 20.43 11.72 20.48
N ALA A 47 21.37 11.92 19.55
CA ALA A 47 21.06 12.45 18.21
C ALA A 47 20.20 11.46 17.42
N TRP A 48 20.54 10.18 17.44
CA TRP A 48 19.73 9.12 16.81
C TRP A 48 18.34 8.98 17.43
N GLY A 49 18.25 9.05 18.76
CA GLY A 49 16.95 9.05 19.44
C GLY A 49 16.06 10.23 19.07
N ASN A 50 16.64 11.43 18.91
CA ASN A 50 15.91 12.60 18.43
C ASN A 50 15.50 12.47 16.97
N TYR A 51 16.37 11.92 16.11
CA TYR A 51 16.04 11.66 14.71
C TYR A 51 14.84 10.71 14.57
N MET A 52 14.88 9.55 15.24
CA MET A 52 13.77 8.59 15.24
C MET A 52 12.46 9.22 15.73
N TYR A 53 12.54 10.00 16.82
CA TYR A 53 11.37 10.70 17.34
C TYR A 53 10.78 11.70 16.35
N ASN A 54 11.60 12.49 15.67
CA ASN A 54 11.13 13.46 14.68
C ASN A 54 10.49 12.76 13.47
N VAL A 55 11.06 11.65 13.01
CA VAL A 55 10.46 10.84 11.93
C VAL A 55 9.11 10.27 12.36
N ALA A 56 9.03 9.68 13.56
CA ALA A 56 7.76 9.15 14.07
C ALA A 56 6.70 10.24 14.29
N MET A 57 7.13 11.45 14.66
CA MET A 57 6.24 12.61 14.79
C MET A 57 5.67 13.03 13.42
N LEU A 58 6.52 13.14 12.40
CA LEU A 58 6.07 13.45 11.03
C LEU A 58 5.10 12.40 10.50
N LEU A 59 5.41 11.11 10.66
CA LEU A 59 4.51 10.02 10.26
C LEU A 59 3.15 10.10 10.96
N ASN A 60 3.13 10.41 12.26
CA ASN A 60 1.88 10.60 12.99
C ASN A 60 1.09 11.83 12.48
N ASP A 61 1.77 12.92 12.18
CA ASP A 61 1.15 14.15 11.70
C ASP A 61 0.59 13.94 10.28
N ASP A 62 1.33 13.28 9.39
CA ASP A 62 0.90 12.97 8.03
C ASP A 62 -0.28 11.98 8.03
N ALA A 63 -0.23 10.91 8.82
CA ALA A 63 -1.35 9.97 8.97
C ALA A 63 -2.60 10.66 9.54
N THR A 64 -2.42 11.60 10.46
CA THR A 64 -3.52 12.39 11.03
C THR A 64 -4.10 13.34 9.99
N MET A 65 -3.26 14.03 9.24
CA MET A 65 -3.67 14.95 8.17
C MET A 65 -4.42 14.19 7.07
N LEU A 66 -3.92 13.03 6.66
CA LEU A 66 -4.57 12.19 5.66
C LEU A 66 -5.97 11.76 6.09
N TYR A 67 -6.13 11.18 7.28
CA TYR A 67 -7.45 10.82 7.79
C TYR A 67 -8.38 12.03 7.88
N ASN A 68 -7.89 13.16 8.42
CA ASN A 68 -8.70 14.37 8.58
C ASN A 68 -9.17 14.94 7.24
N SER A 69 -8.36 14.89 6.18
CA SER A 69 -8.77 15.38 4.86
C SER A 69 -9.94 14.59 4.25
N TRP A 70 -10.13 13.35 4.68
CA TRP A 70 -11.29 12.56 4.28
C TRP A 70 -12.56 12.88 5.08
N VAL A 71 -12.43 13.32 6.35
CA VAL A 71 -13.59 13.48 7.26
C VAL A 71 -13.90 14.93 7.65
N THR A 72 -13.00 15.88 7.35
CA THR A 72 -13.18 17.30 7.62
C THR A 72 -12.74 18.14 6.40
N ASP A 73 -13.10 19.43 6.42
CA ASP A 73 -12.56 20.39 5.44
C ASP A 73 -11.03 20.42 5.49
N TYR A 74 -10.41 20.47 4.33
CA TYR A 74 -8.96 20.55 4.21
C TYR A 74 -8.52 21.60 3.19
N VAL A 75 -7.23 21.90 3.20
CA VAL A 75 -6.60 22.88 2.28
C VAL A 75 -5.39 22.21 1.62
N ASP A 76 -5.29 22.33 0.31
CA ASP A 76 -4.12 21.94 -0.49
C ASP A 76 -3.65 23.10 -1.38
N GLU A 77 -2.73 22.86 -2.30
CA GLU A 77 -2.23 23.86 -3.25
C GLU A 77 -3.33 24.42 -4.18
N GLN A 78 -4.44 23.69 -4.34
CA GLN A 78 -5.57 24.09 -5.20
C GLN A 78 -6.59 24.93 -4.45
N GLY A 79 -6.55 24.96 -3.12
CA GLY A 79 -7.43 25.76 -2.27
C GLY A 79 -8.09 25.01 -1.13
N SER A 80 -9.27 25.49 -0.73
CA SER A 80 -10.07 24.87 0.33
C SER A 80 -11.08 23.90 -0.24
N HIS A 81 -11.19 22.74 0.37
CA HIS A 81 -12.08 21.65 -0.02
C HIS A 81 -12.92 21.19 1.17
N GLY A 82 -14.11 20.67 0.91
CA GLY A 82 -14.89 19.89 1.89
C GLY A 82 -14.25 18.51 2.14
N PRO A 83 -14.83 17.73 3.07
CA PRO A 83 -14.35 16.36 3.34
C PRO A 83 -14.30 15.54 2.06
N TYR A 84 -13.18 14.88 1.78
CA TYR A 84 -13.04 14.14 0.51
C TYR A 84 -14.00 12.95 0.43
N ALA A 85 -14.39 12.36 1.56
CA ALA A 85 -15.44 11.36 1.63
C ALA A 85 -16.77 11.87 1.02
N THR A 86 -17.14 13.12 1.29
CA THR A 86 -18.32 13.76 0.69
C THR A 86 -18.11 14.04 -0.80
N ILE A 87 -16.93 14.54 -1.19
CA ILE A 87 -16.59 14.81 -2.59
C ILE A 87 -16.72 13.53 -3.42
N PHE A 88 -16.19 12.41 -2.91
CA PHE A 88 -16.21 11.13 -3.60
C PHE A 88 -17.63 10.54 -3.66
N LYS A 89 -18.34 10.46 -2.52
CA LYS A 89 -19.68 9.84 -2.44
C LYS A 89 -20.75 10.65 -3.19
N ASP A 90 -20.68 11.97 -3.15
CA ASP A 90 -21.70 12.85 -3.73
C ASP A 90 -21.29 13.38 -5.12
N GLN A 91 -20.15 12.95 -5.68
CA GLN A 91 -19.58 13.41 -6.94
C GLN A 91 -19.51 14.94 -7.05
N THR A 92 -19.12 15.60 -5.96
CA THR A 92 -19.09 17.06 -5.85
C THR A 92 -17.76 17.67 -6.30
N ALA A 93 -17.71 19.00 -6.32
CA ALA A 93 -16.53 19.80 -6.66
C ALA A 93 -15.92 19.54 -8.06
N GLY A 94 -16.62 18.86 -8.96
CA GLY A 94 -16.19 18.58 -10.33
C GLY A 94 -15.06 17.53 -10.44
N ALA A 95 -14.71 16.87 -9.34
CA ALA A 95 -13.72 15.78 -9.33
C ALA A 95 -14.29 14.55 -10.04
N TYR A 96 -15.55 14.24 -9.80
CA TYR A 96 -16.28 13.15 -10.42
C TYR A 96 -17.56 13.67 -11.07
N GLN A 97 -17.98 13.04 -12.18
CA GLN A 97 -19.13 13.51 -12.97
C GLN A 97 -20.33 12.58 -12.85
N SER A 98 -20.12 11.39 -12.33
CA SER A 98 -21.14 10.36 -12.15
C SER A 98 -20.64 9.29 -11.17
N PRO A 99 -21.54 8.46 -10.61
CA PRO A 99 -21.15 7.29 -9.83
C PRO A 99 -20.17 6.38 -10.57
N LEU A 100 -20.39 6.18 -11.88
CA LEU A 100 -19.48 5.39 -12.71
C LEU A 100 -18.04 5.92 -12.67
N SER A 101 -17.84 7.25 -12.67
CA SER A 101 -16.50 7.82 -12.60
C SER A 101 -15.76 7.51 -11.28
N CYS A 102 -16.49 7.35 -10.18
CA CYS A 102 -15.91 6.88 -8.92
C CYS A 102 -15.48 5.40 -9.02
N ILE A 103 -16.29 4.57 -9.67
CA ILE A 103 -15.95 3.16 -9.90
C ILE A 103 -14.75 3.02 -10.84
N GLU A 104 -14.67 3.84 -11.89
CA GLU A 104 -13.48 3.87 -12.76
C GLU A 104 -12.21 4.25 -12.00
N GLU A 105 -12.30 5.23 -11.08
CA GLU A 105 -11.18 5.62 -10.22
C GLU A 105 -10.74 4.47 -9.30
N MET A 106 -11.68 3.75 -8.68
CA MET A 106 -11.38 2.56 -7.87
C MET A 106 -10.67 1.49 -8.69
N ILE A 107 -11.09 1.25 -9.94
CA ILE A 107 -10.52 0.20 -10.80
C ILE A 107 -9.18 0.63 -11.36
N GLU A 108 -9.07 1.81 -11.99
CA GLU A 108 -7.88 2.23 -12.74
C GLU A 108 -6.84 2.88 -11.85
N SER A 109 -7.18 3.99 -11.17
CA SER A 109 -6.23 4.71 -10.32
C SER A 109 -5.89 3.94 -9.04
N GLY A 110 -6.79 3.08 -8.61
CA GLY A 110 -6.64 2.22 -7.44
C GLY A 110 -6.10 0.83 -7.79
N MET A 111 -7.00 -0.14 -7.96
CA MET A 111 -6.65 -1.56 -8.03
C MET A 111 -5.66 -1.92 -9.14
N TRP A 112 -5.87 -1.41 -10.36
CA TRP A 112 -4.93 -1.65 -11.46
C TRP A 112 -3.55 -1.05 -11.17
N ASN A 113 -3.52 0.20 -10.72
CA ASN A 113 -2.26 0.90 -10.50
C ASN A 113 -1.36 0.14 -9.53
N ILE A 114 -1.89 -0.29 -8.38
CA ILE A 114 -1.07 -1.02 -7.40
C ILE A 114 -0.75 -2.45 -7.86
N ALA A 115 -1.65 -3.16 -8.57
CA ALA A 115 -1.33 -4.46 -9.14
C ALA A 115 -0.17 -4.37 -10.14
N ASN A 116 -0.20 -3.35 -11.01
CA ASN A 116 0.87 -3.06 -11.97
C ASN A 116 2.16 -2.63 -11.26
N GLU A 117 2.08 -1.78 -10.24
CA GLU A 117 3.23 -1.31 -9.50
C GLU A 117 3.96 -2.46 -8.78
N VAL A 118 3.21 -3.34 -8.10
CA VAL A 118 3.80 -4.52 -7.46
C VAL A 118 4.48 -5.42 -8.49
N GLY A 119 3.81 -5.69 -9.61
CA GLY A 119 4.36 -6.57 -10.65
C GLY A 119 5.55 -5.97 -11.37
N ASP A 120 5.46 -4.73 -11.84
CA ASP A 120 6.46 -4.09 -12.71
C ASP A 120 7.53 -3.34 -11.90
N ALA A 121 7.15 -2.38 -11.06
CA ALA A 121 8.10 -1.51 -10.38
C ALA A 121 8.73 -2.17 -9.14
N LYS A 122 7.93 -2.85 -8.30
CA LYS A 122 8.40 -3.37 -7.01
C LYS A 122 9.11 -4.73 -7.14
N ILE A 123 8.76 -5.58 -8.13
CA ILE A 123 9.39 -6.91 -8.31
C ILE A 123 10.22 -6.98 -9.59
N LYS A 124 9.65 -6.63 -10.77
CA LYS A 124 10.33 -6.84 -12.06
C LYS A 124 11.50 -5.88 -12.27
N ASP A 125 11.41 -4.63 -11.84
CA ASP A 125 12.53 -3.68 -11.99
C ASP A 125 13.78 -4.13 -11.21
N PRO A 126 13.69 -4.46 -9.89
CA PRO A 126 14.81 -5.08 -9.17
C PRO A 126 15.32 -6.36 -9.84
N TYR A 127 14.42 -7.26 -10.25
CA TYR A 127 14.78 -8.50 -10.94
C TYR A 127 15.55 -8.24 -12.24
N THR A 128 15.06 -7.33 -13.07
CA THR A 128 15.68 -7.02 -14.35
C THR A 128 17.07 -6.42 -14.20
N LYS A 129 17.23 -5.46 -13.28
CA LYS A 129 18.53 -4.88 -12.95
C LYS A 129 19.50 -5.96 -12.45
N TYR A 130 19.08 -6.75 -11.48
CA TYR A 130 19.89 -7.78 -10.85
C TYR A 130 20.36 -8.85 -11.85
N THR A 131 19.46 -9.35 -12.68
CA THR A 131 19.75 -10.42 -13.67
C THR A 131 20.50 -9.91 -14.90
N SER A 132 20.42 -8.62 -15.25
CA SER A 132 21.21 -8.01 -16.32
C SER A 132 22.66 -7.71 -15.93
N GLY A 133 23.04 -7.94 -14.67
CA GLY A 133 24.40 -7.76 -14.16
C GLY A 133 24.59 -6.55 -13.25
N ASP A 134 23.61 -5.65 -13.18
CA ASP A 134 23.56 -4.55 -12.21
C ASP A 134 22.99 -5.03 -10.88
N LYS A 135 23.76 -5.87 -10.17
CA LYS A 135 23.30 -6.47 -8.91
C LYS A 135 23.08 -5.45 -7.80
N GLU A 136 23.94 -4.44 -7.75
CA GLU A 136 23.81 -3.37 -6.76
C GLU A 136 22.58 -2.50 -7.04
N GLY A 137 22.39 -2.06 -8.27
CA GLY A 137 21.19 -1.34 -8.68
C GLY A 137 19.91 -2.13 -8.47
N GLY A 138 19.91 -3.45 -8.71
CA GLY A 138 18.79 -4.34 -8.41
C GLY A 138 18.50 -4.42 -6.91
N LEU A 139 19.54 -4.54 -6.08
CA LEU A 139 19.39 -4.58 -4.63
C LEU A 139 18.79 -3.27 -4.08
N TYR A 140 19.29 -2.12 -4.51
CA TYR A 140 18.79 -0.81 -4.05
C TYR A 140 17.45 -0.40 -4.66
N ALA A 141 17.00 -1.07 -5.72
CA ALA A 141 15.66 -0.89 -6.28
C ALA A 141 14.58 -1.60 -5.45
N VAL A 142 14.95 -2.51 -4.54
CA VAL A 142 13.99 -3.20 -3.67
C VAL A 142 13.44 -2.21 -2.63
N GLU A 143 12.15 -1.97 -2.67
CA GLU A 143 11.45 -1.22 -1.62
C GLU A 143 11.55 -1.98 -0.28
N SER A 144 11.65 -1.23 0.81
CA SER A 144 11.76 -1.81 2.17
C SER A 144 12.96 -2.74 2.38
N TRP A 145 14.02 -2.62 1.57
CA TRP A 145 15.16 -3.52 1.63
C TRP A 145 15.91 -3.46 2.97
N TYR A 146 15.90 -2.34 3.68
CA TYR A 146 16.50 -2.20 5.01
C TYR A 146 15.76 -2.97 6.10
N SER A 147 14.42 -2.96 6.03
CA SER A 147 13.57 -3.59 7.03
C SER A 147 13.29 -5.06 6.76
N TRP A 148 13.57 -5.54 5.52
CA TRP A 148 13.32 -6.90 5.05
C TRP A 148 11.84 -7.28 4.97
N HIS A 149 10.95 -6.28 4.93
CA HIS A 149 9.49 -6.48 4.95
C HIS A 149 8.82 -6.46 3.57
N SER A 150 9.59 -6.29 2.47
CA SER A 150 9.05 -6.15 1.12
C SER A 150 7.98 -7.19 0.77
N ARG A 151 8.19 -8.46 1.12
CA ARG A 151 7.23 -9.52 0.85
C ARG A 151 5.87 -9.27 1.53
N ASP A 152 5.89 -8.89 2.80
CA ASP A 152 4.67 -8.67 3.58
C ASP A 152 4.00 -7.35 3.15
N ASP A 153 4.79 -6.32 2.82
CA ASP A 153 4.31 -5.05 2.26
C ASP A 153 3.59 -5.29 0.93
N TYR A 154 4.21 -5.99 -0.01
CA TYR A 154 3.61 -6.28 -1.31
C TYR A 154 2.37 -7.18 -1.21
N THR A 155 2.34 -8.10 -0.24
CA THR A 155 1.13 -8.88 0.05
C THR A 155 -0.01 -7.97 0.51
N ASN A 156 0.27 -7.02 1.41
CA ASN A 156 -0.71 -6.04 1.87
C ASN A 156 -1.19 -5.11 0.75
N ASN A 157 -0.32 -4.78 -0.22
CA ASN A 157 -0.74 -4.05 -1.42
C ASN A 157 -1.79 -4.84 -2.21
N ILE A 158 -1.63 -6.14 -2.38
CA ILE A 158 -2.66 -6.98 -3.04
C ILE A 158 -3.92 -7.11 -2.17
N PHE A 159 -3.79 -7.16 -0.85
CA PHE A 159 -4.96 -7.13 0.05
C PHE A 159 -5.71 -5.79 0.00
N SER A 160 -5.05 -4.68 -0.33
CA SER A 160 -5.76 -3.42 -0.59
C SER A 160 -6.69 -3.54 -1.80
N ILE A 161 -6.28 -4.28 -2.85
CA ILE A 161 -7.13 -4.59 -4.02
C ILE A 161 -8.32 -5.46 -3.59
N ARG A 162 -8.07 -6.53 -2.80
CA ARG A 162 -9.12 -7.39 -2.28
C ARG A 162 -10.16 -6.58 -1.51
N ASN A 163 -9.72 -5.76 -0.57
CA ASN A 163 -10.60 -4.98 0.27
C ASN A 163 -11.45 -3.98 -0.54
N THR A 164 -10.84 -3.35 -1.54
CA THR A 164 -11.54 -2.46 -2.48
C THR A 164 -12.57 -3.23 -3.31
N TYR A 165 -12.21 -4.39 -3.83
CA TYR A 165 -13.08 -5.23 -4.64
C TYR A 165 -14.24 -5.85 -3.85
N TYR A 166 -13.99 -6.25 -2.59
CA TYR A 166 -14.99 -6.82 -1.69
C TYR A 166 -15.81 -5.77 -0.94
N GLY A 167 -15.40 -4.48 -0.98
CA GLY A 167 -16.06 -3.40 -0.27
C GLY A 167 -16.00 -3.52 1.26
N ARG A 168 -14.98 -4.25 1.78
CA ARG A 168 -14.85 -4.52 3.21
C ARG A 168 -13.41 -4.87 3.58
N ILE A 169 -12.97 -4.39 4.74
CA ILE A 169 -11.77 -4.91 5.42
C ILE A 169 -12.16 -6.09 6.31
N ASP A 170 -11.31 -7.12 6.32
CA ASP A 170 -11.43 -8.23 7.26
C ASP A 170 -10.47 -8.00 8.43
N ASP A 171 -11.01 -7.92 9.65
CA ASP A 171 -10.22 -7.77 10.89
C ASP A 171 -9.28 -8.96 11.14
N ASN A 172 -9.54 -10.11 10.48
CA ASN A 172 -8.71 -11.31 10.59
C ASN A 172 -7.59 -11.38 9.54
N ASP A 173 -7.53 -10.45 8.60
CA ASP A 173 -6.53 -10.46 7.51
C ASP A 173 -5.09 -10.39 8.04
N VAL A 174 -4.84 -9.65 9.12
CA VAL A 174 -3.50 -9.54 9.74
C VAL A 174 -2.96 -10.90 10.12
N SER A 175 -3.75 -11.70 10.83
CA SER A 175 -3.34 -13.03 11.27
C SER A 175 -3.23 -14.02 10.11
N LYS A 176 -3.97 -13.79 9.03
CA LYS A 176 -3.94 -14.63 7.82
C LYS A 176 -2.73 -14.29 6.95
N VAL A 177 -2.36 -13.01 6.79
CA VAL A 177 -1.19 -12.57 6.02
C VAL A 177 0.12 -13.01 6.67
N ASP A 178 0.25 -12.82 7.98
CA ASP A 178 1.40 -13.32 8.75
C ASP A 178 1.45 -14.85 8.79
N GLY A 179 0.33 -15.48 8.57
CA GLY A 179 0.09 -16.85 8.92
C GLY A 179 0.24 -17.87 7.79
N ASN A 180 0.74 -17.55 6.58
CA ASN A 180 0.96 -18.65 5.66
C ASN A 180 -0.18 -18.89 4.66
N LEU A 181 -0.31 -18.04 3.65
CA LEU A 181 -1.23 -18.24 2.52
C LEU A 181 -1.02 -19.59 1.80
N SER A 182 0.14 -20.25 2.00
CA SER A 182 0.42 -21.57 1.45
C SER A 182 -0.47 -22.67 2.02
N ALA A 183 -1.09 -22.45 3.18
CA ALA A 183 -2.05 -23.38 3.78
C ALA A 183 -3.37 -23.49 3.01
N PHE A 184 -3.70 -22.48 2.21
CA PHE A 184 -4.93 -22.41 1.44
C PHE A 184 -4.69 -22.76 -0.03
N ASN A 185 -5.59 -23.54 -0.64
CA ASN A 185 -5.46 -23.92 -2.04
C ASN A 185 -6.06 -22.90 -3.00
N SER A 186 -7.09 -22.19 -2.56
CA SER A 186 -7.83 -21.22 -3.35
C SER A 186 -8.37 -20.10 -2.48
N TYR A 187 -8.88 -19.02 -3.08
CA TYR A 187 -9.57 -17.98 -2.36
C TYR A 187 -10.81 -18.52 -1.61
N LYS A 188 -11.46 -19.56 -2.11
CA LYS A 188 -12.64 -20.18 -1.47
C LYS A 188 -12.34 -20.88 -0.15
N ASP A 189 -11.08 -21.27 0.05
CA ASP A 189 -10.62 -21.81 1.32
C ASP A 189 -10.17 -20.71 2.29
N PHE A 190 -9.87 -19.53 1.75
CA PHE A 190 -9.33 -18.37 2.47
C PHE A 190 -10.40 -17.37 2.87
N ASP A 191 -11.33 -17.05 1.94
CA ASP A 191 -12.39 -16.07 2.11
C ASP A 191 -13.72 -16.76 2.46
N ASP A 192 -14.49 -16.10 3.34
CA ASP A 192 -15.88 -16.46 3.64
C ASP A 192 -16.85 -15.56 2.85
N GLU A 193 -18.10 -16.01 2.67
CA GLU A 193 -19.15 -15.17 2.03
C GLU A 193 -19.37 -13.85 2.78
N GLY A 194 -19.16 -13.83 4.10
CA GLY A 194 -19.28 -12.65 4.94
C GLY A 194 -18.17 -11.60 4.72
N ASP A 195 -17.09 -11.97 4.03
CA ASP A 195 -16.00 -11.07 3.69
C ASP A 195 -16.34 -10.13 2.53
N ILE A 196 -17.43 -10.42 1.78
CA ILE A 196 -17.87 -9.65 0.62
C ILE A 196 -19.11 -8.84 1.01
N ALA A 197 -18.99 -7.51 0.93
CA ALA A 197 -20.11 -6.63 1.21
C ALA A 197 -21.22 -6.74 0.14
N GLU A 198 -22.47 -6.49 0.53
CA GLU A 198 -23.60 -6.50 -0.39
C GLU A 198 -23.42 -5.46 -1.50
N HIS A 199 -22.98 -4.25 -1.15
CA HIS A 199 -22.62 -3.21 -2.11
C HIS A 199 -21.12 -3.25 -2.39
N SER A 200 -20.71 -4.11 -3.33
CA SER A 200 -19.29 -4.29 -3.71
C SER A 200 -19.15 -4.53 -5.21
N LEU A 201 -17.98 -4.24 -5.74
CA LEU A 201 -17.67 -4.55 -7.14
C LEU A 201 -17.81 -6.05 -7.43
N SER A 202 -17.44 -6.91 -6.48
CA SER A 202 -17.61 -8.36 -6.59
C SER A 202 -19.08 -8.75 -6.78
N LYS A 203 -20.00 -8.26 -5.95
CA LYS A 203 -21.43 -8.57 -6.07
C LYS A 203 -22.04 -7.98 -7.35
N LEU A 204 -21.63 -6.77 -7.72
CA LEU A 204 -22.10 -6.14 -8.96
C LEU A 204 -21.69 -6.99 -10.19
N ILE A 205 -20.40 -7.32 -10.33
CA ILE A 205 -19.90 -8.11 -11.46
C ILE A 205 -20.49 -9.52 -11.44
N ALA A 206 -20.56 -10.17 -10.27
CA ALA A 206 -21.13 -11.51 -10.14
C ALA A 206 -22.61 -11.57 -10.56
N SER A 207 -23.37 -10.49 -10.43
CA SER A 207 -24.79 -10.44 -10.81
C SER A 207 -25.02 -10.66 -12.30
N THR A 208 -24.05 -10.29 -13.14
CA THR A 208 -24.15 -10.37 -14.61
C THR A 208 -23.07 -11.26 -15.24
N ASN A 209 -21.91 -11.41 -14.60
CA ASN A 209 -20.81 -12.25 -15.07
C ASN A 209 -20.08 -12.93 -13.90
N PRO A 210 -20.66 -13.99 -13.31
CA PRO A 210 -20.05 -14.70 -12.19
C PRO A 210 -18.70 -15.35 -12.54
N ALA A 211 -18.43 -15.63 -13.83
CA ALA A 211 -17.14 -16.19 -14.26
C ALA A 211 -16.02 -15.15 -14.16
N LEU A 212 -16.28 -13.89 -14.53
CA LEU A 212 -15.31 -12.80 -14.40
C LEU A 212 -15.04 -12.51 -12.92
N ASP A 213 -16.07 -12.47 -12.07
CA ASP A 213 -15.91 -12.31 -10.63
C ASP A 213 -15.02 -13.42 -10.01
N GLU A 214 -15.25 -14.66 -10.39
CA GLU A 214 -14.43 -15.81 -9.97
C GLU A 214 -12.96 -15.65 -10.41
N GLU A 215 -12.72 -15.18 -11.62
CA GLU A 215 -11.38 -14.96 -12.17
C GLU A 215 -10.64 -13.86 -11.42
N ILE A 216 -11.31 -12.73 -11.14
CA ILE A 216 -10.73 -11.63 -10.36
C ILE A 216 -10.32 -12.11 -8.97
N LYS A 217 -11.22 -12.77 -8.25
CA LYS A 217 -10.93 -13.33 -6.91
C LYS A 217 -9.78 -14.31 -6.93
N THR A 218 -9.76 -15.19 -7.94
CA THR A 218 -8.68 -16.17 -8.11
C THR A 218 -7.34 -15.48 -8.32
N LEU A 219 -7.25 -14.45 -9.16
CA LEU A 219 -6.00 -13.74 -9.43
C LEU A 219 -5.55 -12.87 -8.25
N ILE A 220 -6.47 -12.22 -7.53
CA ILE A 220 -6.13 -11.50 -6.29
C ILE A 220 -5.46 -12.46 -5.30
N PHE A 221 -6.09 -13.58 -5.01
CA PHE A 221 -5.56 -14.57 -4.08
C PHE A 221 -4.24 -15.18 -4.58
N ALA A 222 -4.17 -15.53 -5.87
CA ALA A 222 -2.96 -16.11 -6.48
C ALA A 222 -1.78 -15.14 -6.44
N SER A 223 -2.02 -13.83 -6.66
CA SER A 223 -0.99 -12.79 -6.56
C SER A 223 -0.43 -12.68 -5.13
N ALA A 224 -1.30 -12.57 -4.13
CA ALA A 224 -0.89 -12.53 -2.74
C ALA A 224 -0.12 -13.80 -2.33
N LYS A 225 -0.61 -14.96 -2.73
CA LYS A 225 0.03 -16.26 -2.46
C LYS A 225 1.39 -16.40 -3.14
N ALA A 226 1.53 -15.95 -4.39
CA ALA A 226 2.80 -15.99 -5.12
C ALA A 226 3.85 -15.09 -4.47
N ILE A 227 3.47 -13.88 -4.01
CA ILE A 227 4.34 -12.98 -3.26
C ILE A 227 4.79 -13.64 -1.96
N GLN A 228 3.86 -14.24 -1.21
CA GLN A 228 4.19 -14.94 0.05
C GLN A 228 5.08 -16.17 -0.15
N ALA A 229 5.14 -16.74 -1.34
CA ALA A 229 6.04 -17.83 -1.66
C ALA A 229 7.50 -17.38 -1.86
N ILE A 230 7.76 -16.09 -2.10
CA ILE A 230 9.12 -15.56 -2.26
C ILE A 230 9.91 -15.82 -0.97
N PRO A 231 11.10 -16.47 -1.04
CA PRO A 231 11.92 -16.65 0.15
C PRO A 231 12.33 -15.31 0.79
N GLN A 232 12.28 -15.26 2.12
CA GLN A 232 12.65 -14.03 2.86
C GLN A 232 14.16 -13.96 3.13
N PRO A 233 14.74 -12.76 3.12
CA PRO A 233 14.15 -11.50 2.65
C PRO A 233 14.18 -11.43 1.12
N PHE A 234 13.21 -10.76 0.50
CA PHE A 234 13.12 -10.62 -0.97
C PHE A 234 14.43 -10.10 -1.57
N ARG A 235 15.05 -9.09 -0.96
CA ARG A 235 16.32 -8.52 -1.44
C ARG A 235 17.47 -9.52 -1.62
N ASN A 236 17.43 -10.66 -0.95
CA ASN A 236 18.42 -11.74 -1.08
C ASN A 236 17.96 -12.82 -2.08
N ASN A 237 16.73 -12.73 -2.57
CA ASN A 237 16.07 -13.71 -3.41
C ASN A 237 15.41 -13.06 -4.64
N ILE A 238 15.97 -11.93 -5.11
CA ILE A 238 15.42 -11.14 -6.22
C ILE A 238 15.26 -11.98 -7.49
N ASP A 239 16.22 -12.88 -7.76
CA ASP A 239 16.26 -13.72 -8.95
C ASP A 239 15.68 -15.13 -8.74
N SER A 240 14.91 -15.34 -7.67
CA SER A 240 14.25 -16.63 -7.42
C SER A 240 13.12 -16.93 -8.43
N GLU A 241 12.79 -18.21 -8.60
CA GLU A 241 11.67 -18.64 -9.45
C GLU A 241 10.34 -18.11 -8.90
N GLU A 242 10.21 -18.01 -7.58
CA GLU A 242 9.03 -17.47 -6.90
C GLU A 242 8.87 -15.96 -7.16
N SER A 243 9.96 -15.21 -7.25
CA SER A 243 9.91 -13.78 -7.63
C SER A 243 9.38 -13.61 -9.06
N VAL A 244 9.80 -14.47 -9.99
CA VAL A 244 9.28 -14.47 -11.37
C VAL A 244 7.79 -14.87 -11.39
N ALA A 245 7.38 -15.85 -10.60
CA ALA A 245 5.98 -16.25 -10.51
C ALA A 245 5.11 -15.13 -9.95
N ALA A 246 5.55 -14.46 -8.87
CA ALA A 246 4.83 -13.34 -8.27
C ALA A 246 4.68 -12.15 -9.22
N MET A 247 5.78 -11.75 -9.89
CA MET A 247 5.76 -10.72 -10.92
C MET A 247 4.71 -11.01 -12.00
N ASN A 248 4.74 -12.23 -12.57
CA ASN A 248 3.85 -12.59 -13.67
C ASN A 248 2.38 -12.60 -13.23
N THR A 249 2.08 -13.13 -12.05
CA THR A 249 0.70 -13.22 -11.54
C THR A 249 0.14 -11.81 -11.22
N CYS A 250 0.94 -10.90 -10.64
CA CYS A 250 0.53 -9.52 -10.42
C CYS A 250 0.29 -8.77 -11.73
N MET A 251 1.13 -8.99 -12.75
CA MET A 251 0.94 -8.41 -14.08
C MET A 251 -0.30 -8.99 -14.79
N GLU A 252 -0.63 -10.27 -14.58
CA GLU A 252 -1.86 -10.88 -15.08
C GLU A 252 -3.09 -10.25 -14.43
N LEU A 253 -3.08 -10.04 -13.10
CA LEU A 253 -4.13 -9.32 -12.39
C LEU A 253 -4.28 -7.89 -12.93
N ALA A 254 -3.18 -7.14 -13.09
CA ALA A 254 -3.22 -5.81 -13.65
C ALA A 254 -3.83 -5.79 -15.08
N ASN A 255 -3.43 -6.73 -15.93
CA ASN A 255 -3.97 -6.84 -17.28
C ASN A 255 -5.47 -7.14 -17.28
N LEU A 256 -5.95 -8.03 -16.40
CA LEU A 256 -7.37 -8.34 -16.26
C LEU A 256 -8.16 -7.08 -15.83
N LEU A 257 -7.68 -6.38 -14.80
CA LEU A 257 -8.35 -5.19 -14.28
C LEU A 257 -8.52 -4.08 -15.34
N LEU A 258 -7.46 -3.78 -16.10
CA LEU A 258 -7.49 -2.69 -17.06
C LEU A 258 -8.18 -3.05 -18.37
N ASN A 259 -7.92 -4.25 -18.90
CA ASN A 259 -8.31 -4.60 -20.27
C ASN A 259 -9.62 -5.37 -20.36
N GLU A 260 -10.10 -5.94 -19.24
CA GLU A 260 -11.35 -6.70 -19.21
C GLU A 260 -12.35 -6.12 -18.21
N VAL A 261 -11.93 -5.94 -16.94
CA VAL A 261 -12.86 -5.49 -15.88
C VAL A 261 -13.35 -4.08 -16.12
N LYS A 262 -12.45 -3.11 -16.34
CA LYS A 262 -12.85 -1.72 -16.60
C LYS A 262 -13.77 -1.58 -17.81
N PRO A 263 -13.43 -2.10 -19.00
CA PRO A 263 -14.35 -2.05 -20.15
C PRO A 263 -15.68 -2.77 -19.90
N TYR A 264 -15.64 -3.90 -19.19
CA TYR A 264 -16.86 -4.65 -18.85
C TYR A 264 -17.81 -3.81 -17.98
N VAL A 265 -17.28 -3.19 -16.92
CA VAL A 265 -18.07 -2.33 -16.03
C VAL A 265 -18.66 -1.16 -16.80
N ASN A 266 -17.87 -0.47 -17.62
CA ASN A 266 -18.34 0.66 -18.40
C ASN A 266 -19.43 0.29 -19.42
N GLN A 267 -19.31 -0.86 -20.07
CA GLN A 267 -20.28 -1.33 -21.05
C GLN A 267 -21.57 -1.85 -20.43
N THR A 268 -21.47 -2.49 -19.25
CA THR A 268 -22.61 -3.17 -18.65
C THR A 268 -23.38 -2.26 -17.71
N PHE A 269 -22.65 -1.41 -16.97
CA PHE A 269 -23.22 -0.58 -15.88
C PHE A 269 -23.12 0.93 -16.15
N GLY A 270 -22.80 1.32 -17.38
CA GLY A 270 -22.68 2.73 -17.79
C GLY A 270 -24.02 3.47 -18.00
N ASP A 271 -25.14 2.76 -18.00
CA ASP A 271 -26.45 3.38 -18.12
C ASP A 271 -26.92 3.93 -16.76
N PRO A 272 -27.62 5.09 -16.73
CA PRO A 272 -28.08 5.72 -15.49
C PRO A 272 -29.03 4.85 -14.63
N GLU A 273 -29.57 3.76 -15.15
CA GLU A 273 -30.37 2.81 -14.35
C GLU A 273 -29.57 2.11 -13.25
N TYR A 274 -28.24 2.11 -13.36
CA TYR A 274 -27.30 1.52 -12.39
C TYR A 274 -26.70 2.55 -11.43
N ASP A 275 -27.01 3.84 -11.58
CA ASP A 275 -26.39 4.90 -10.76
C ASP A 275 -26.58 4.65 -9.25
N ASP A 276 -27.78 4.21 -8.83
CA ASP A 276 -28.07 3.90 -7.42
C ASP A 276 -27.19 2.75 -6.87
N ASP A 277 -26.93 1.73 -7.68
CA ASP A 277 -26.04 0.60 -7.31
C ASP A 277 -24.58 1.04 -7.23
N LEU A 278 -24.13 1.86 -8.17
CA LEU A 278 -22.75 2.37 -8.23
C LEU A 278 -22.51 3.37 -7.07
N ASP A 279 -23.49 4.22 -6.74
CA ASP A 279 -23.43 5.11 -5.57
C ASP A 279 -23.32 4.31 -4.26
N ALA A 280 -24.13 3.26 -4.11
CA ALA A 280 -24.06 2.40 -2.94
C ALA A 280 -22.68 1.71 -2.79
N ILE A 281 -22.03 1.34 -3.90
CA ILE A 281 -20.67 0.78 -3.90
C ILE A 281 -19.65 1.86 -3.51
N ALA A 282 -19.76 3.08 -4.06
CA ALA A 282 -18.87 4.18 -3.72
C ALA A 282 -19.00 4.56 -2.22
N GLU A 283 -20.20 4.60 -1.70
CA GLU A 283 -20.46 4.82 -0.27
C GLU A 283 -19.86 3.71 0.60
N GLN A 284 -20.13 2.44 0.26
CA GLN A 284 -19.57 1.26 0.95
C GLN A 284 -18.04 1.27 0.95
N PHE A 285 -17.41 1.57 -0.18
CA PHE A 285 -15.98 1.67 -0.30
C PHE A 285 -15.39 2.72 0.63
N VAL A 286 -15.96 3.94 0.63
CA VAL A 286 -15.51 5.00 1.52
C VAL A 286 -15.69 4.63 2.98
N ASP A 287 -16.88 4.20 3.38
CA ASP A 287 -17.27 4.04 4.78
C ASP A 287 -16.70 2.76 5.41
N ALA A 288 -16.54 1.68 4.64
CA ALA A 288 -16.12 0.38 5.16
C ALA A 288 -14.70 -0.05 4.76
N VAL A 289 -14.04 0.68 3.84
CA VAL A 289 -12.65 0.38 3.44
C VAL A 289 -11.74 1.57 3.72
N VAL A 290 -11.99 2.72 3.08
CA VAL A 290 -11.06 3.86 3.14
C VAL A 290 -10.96 4.44 4.55
N LEU A 291 -12.09 4.87 5.11
CA LEU A 291 -12.11 5.55 6.41
C LEU A 291 -11.60 4.68 7.55
N PRO A 292 -11.99 3.39 7.66
CA PRO A 292 -11.43 2.52 8.70
C PRO A 292 -9.93 2.29 8.54
N THR A 293 -9.42 2.12 7.30
CA THR A 293 -7.99 1.92 7.05
C THR A 293 -7.17 3.16 7.43
N TYR A 294 -7.59 4.36 7.02
CA TYR A 294 -6.87 5.59 7.38
C TYR A 294 -6.98 5.93 8.88
N LYS A 295 -8.10 5.57 9.50
CA LYS A 295 -8.23 5.70 10.96
C LYS A 295 -7.27 4.77 11.69
N ASP A 296 -7.15 3.52 11.25
CA ASP A 296 -6.22 2.56 11.80
C ASP A 296 -4.75 3.02 11.61
N LEU A 297 -4.44 3.58 10.43
CA LEU A 297 -3.14 4.20 10.15
C LEU A 297 -2.82 5.32 11.16
N GLN A 298 -3.76 6.23 11.41
CA GLN A 298 -3.62 7.30 12.39
C GLN A 298 -3.38 6.76 13.80
N GLU A 299 -4.20 5.81 14.24
CA GLU A 299 -4.12 5.25 15.59
C GLU A 299 -2.81 4.49 15.83
N LYS A 300 -2.38 3.67 14.85
CA LYS A 300 -1.14 2.90 14.94
C LYS A 300 0.12 3.78 14.89
N ASN A 301 0.12 4.84 14.09
CA ASN A 301 1.23 5.81 14.08
C ASN A 301 1.31 6.61 15.37
N LYS A 302 0.19 6.90 16.01
CA LYS A 302 0.18 7.50 17.37
C LYS A 302 0.83 6.57 18.39
N LEU A 303 0.51 5.28 18.37
CA LEU A 303 1.12 4.28 19.26
C LEU A 303 2.62 4.14 19.00
N LEU A 304 3.04 4.15 17.73
CA LEU A 304 4.44 4.13 17.34
C LEU A 304 5.20 5.36 17.89
N LEU A 305 4.65 6.57 17.71
CA LEU A 305 5.23 7.80 18.22
C LEU A 305 5.43 7.74 19.75
N ASP A 306 4.42 7.27 20.48
CA ASP A 306 4.49 7.13 21.94
C ASP A 306 5.58 6.12 22.35
N ALA A 307 5.71 5.00 21.66
CA ALA A 307 6.72 3.99 21.93
C ALA A 307 8.15 4.47 21.61
N VAL A 308 8.34 5.15 20.47
CA VAL A 308 9.63 5.77 20.09
C VAL A 308 10.03 6.83 21.13
N ASN A 309 9.10 7.66 21.57
CA ASN A 309 9.37 8.64 22.61
C ASN A 309 9.74 7.99 23.95
N GLN A 310 9.07 6.90 24.33
CA GLN A 310 9.40 6.12 25.51
C GLN A 310 10.80 5.51 25.41
N PHE A 311 11.15 4.92 24.27
CA PHE A 311 12.48 4.39 24.00
C PHE A 311 13.55 5.47 24.08
N ARG A 312 13.31 6.64 23.46
CA ARG A 312 14.23 7.78 23.52
C ARG A 312 14.50 8.25 24.95
N GLN A 313 13.46 8.33 25.78
CA GLN A 313 13.58 8.80 27.18
C GLN A 313 14.16 7.75 28.12
N ASN A 314 13.89 6.49 27.85
CA ASN A 314 14.32 5.35 28.68
C ASN A 314 14.81 4.20 27.79
N PRO A 315 16.04 4.28 27.24
CA PRO A 315 16.60 3.26 26.36
C PRO A 315 16.72 1.91 27.09
N SER A 316 16.06 0.90 26.53
CA SER A 316 16.14 -0.49 26.98
C SER A 316 15.80 -1.42 25.82
N ASN A 317 16.21 -2.68 25.88
CA ASN A 317 15.86 -3.68 24.88
C ASN A 317 14.34 -3.84 24.74
N ASP A 318 13.62 -3.87 25.86
CA ASP A 318 12.15 -4.03 25.85
C ASP A 318 11.46 -2.85 25.15
N ASN A 319 11.90 -1.60 25.42
CA ASN A 319 11.34 -0.43 24.76
C ASN A 319 11.72 -0.36 23.28
N PHE A 320 12.91 -0.80 22.91
CA PHE A 320 13.33 -0.92 21.52
C PHE A 320 12.49 -1.95 20.78
N GLU A 321 12.35 -3.16 21.32
CA GLU A 321 11.55 -4.23 20.73
C GLU A 321 10.08 -3.82 20.58
N LYS A 322 9.53 -3.14 21.60
CA LYS A 322 8.18 -2.57 21.51
C LYS A 322 8.03 -1.56 20.37
N ALA A 323 9.00 -0.66 20.19
CA ALA A 323 8.97 0.32 19.10
C ALA A 323 9.08 -0.38 17.74
N CYS A 324 9.93 -1.40 17.59
CA CYS A 324 10.05 -2.19 16.37
C CYS A 324 8.73 -2.91 16.01
N ASN A 325 8.10 -3.56 17.00
CA ASN A 325 6.83 -4.26 16.77
C ASN A 325 5.71 -3.29 16.38
N LEU A 326 5.64 -2.11 17.01
CA LEU A 326 4.67 -1.09 16.66
C LEU A 326 4.95 -0.44 15.30
N TRP A 327 6.20 -0.37 14.87
CA TRP A 327 6.54 0.07 13.53
C TRP A 327 6.00 -0.91 12.47
N ILE A 328 6.15 -2.21 12.68
CA ILE A 328 5.59 -3.24 11.79
C ILE A 328 4.07 -3.08 11.68
N THR A 329 3.39 -2.96 12.82
CA THR A 329 1.92 -2.81 12.81
C THR A 329 1.45 -1.46 12.24
N ALA A 330 2.24 -0.39 12.35
CA ALA A 330 1.89 0.91 11.80
C ALA A 330 2.04 0.97 10.26
N ARG A 331 2.90 0.13 9.67
CA ARG A 331 3.03 0.01 8.22
C ARG A 331 1.82 -0.64 7.57
N GLU A 332 1.25 -1.64 8.21
CA GLU A 332 0.22 -2.49 7.62
C GLU A 332 -0.97 -1.70 7.02
N PRO A 333 -1.64 -0.79 7.73
CA PRO A 333 -2.75 -0.03 7.15
C PRO A 333 -2.29 0.92 6.02
N TRP A 334 -1.03 1.36 5.99
CA TRP A 334 -0.49 2.09 4.86
C TRP A 334 -0.44 1.20 3.62
N GLU A 335 0.19 0.06 3.72
CA GLU A 335 0.30 -0.90 2.61
C GLU A 335 -1.08 -1.40 2.13
N LYS A 336 -2.04 -1.53 3.06
CA LYS A 336 -3.44 -1.84 2.76
C LYS A 336 -4.24 -0.66 2.20
N SER A 337 -3.66 0.53 2.07
CA SER A 337 -4.28 1.69 1.45
C SER A 337 -3.83 1.95 0.01
N GLU A 338 -2.88 1.19 -0.50
CA GLU A 338 -2.26 1.43 -1.81
C GLU A 338 -3.24 1.37 -3.00
N ALA A 339 -4.36 0.63 -2.88
CA ALA A 339 -5.42 0.64 -3.89
C ALA A 339 -6.34 1.87 -3.82
N PHE A 340 -6.10 2.83 -2.94
CA PHE A 340 -6.90 4.06 -2.84
C PHE A 340 -6.07 5.29 -2.45
N LEU A 341 -4.86 5.38 -3.00
CA LEU A 341 -4.04 6.59 -2.95
C LEU A 341 -4.58 7.65 -3.92
N ILE A 342 -5.83 8.06 -3.70
CA ILE A 342 -6.60 8.99 -4.51
C ILE A 342 -6.91 10.27 -3.73
N GLY A 343 -7.24 11.33 -4.43
CA GLY A 343 -7.66 12.60 -3.83
C GLY A 343 -6.59 13.26 -2.97
N PRO A 344 -6.85 13.47 -1.66
CA PRO A 344 -5.95 14.23 -0.78
C PRO A 344 -4.53 13.71 -0.73
N VAL A 345 -4.35 12.39 -0.78
CA VAL A 345 -3.03 11.75 -0.79
C VAL A 345 -2.15 12.26 -1.94
N ALA A 346 -2.74 12.52 -3.09
CA ALA A 346 -2.02 13.03 -4.26
C ALA A 346 -1.66 14.52 -4.15
N ASN A 347 -2.30 15.27 -3.23
CA ASN A 347 -2.27 16.73 -3.20
C ASN A 347 -1.77 17.33 -1.87
N LEU A 348 -1.63 16.54 -0.82
CA LEU A 348 -1.19 16.97 0.52
C LEU A 348 0.34 16.94 0.69
N GLY A 349 1.12 17.00 -0.36
CA GLY A 349 2.58 16.96 -0.37
C GLY A 349 3.27 18.30 -0.32
#